data_c1207264c9f45554576485bdaea30b2e
#
_entry.id   c1207264c9f45554576485bdaea30b2e
#
_cell.length_a   1.000
_cell.length_b   1.000
_cell.length_c   1.000
_cell.angle_alpha   90.00
_cell.angle_beta   90.00
_cell.angle_gamma   90.00
#
_symmetry.space_group_name_H-M   'P 1'
#
loop_
_entity.id
_entity.type
_entity.pdbx_description
1 polymer ?
#
loop_
_entity_poly.entity_id
_entity_poly.type
_entity_poly.pdbx_seq_one_letter_code
_entity_poly.pdbx_strand_id
1 'polypeptide(L)'
;MYQSTTLSELEKEHQDALTQAQNKMMEDLNLAQQNGDNDLIHQASVHFQNVAKELAEQYTKRIEEINELNLKNVTENIQEVYDNSRADIDLNALVYDGDRDYVLEFQEDELIQKTLERIKENNPVFKSRRHLLKSSLRLTKMLAPVLHEIGEHCKEVLKLKADIEFFVYQNDKFNASCYPPDEDKLYIILTSGILERFTKDELAFVIGHEIGHVLFEHFNYPVKHILDEGANDLAPIHAMKLYAWNRNAEISADRAGLLCCKSFEAAARTFFKLSSGVTSDSLDFKLNEYINQFSDLEEVLNDDTHDPSDWYSSHPFSPLRIKALELFNKSKTYELFNPEVKGEITEEAMELEIQRIMSLMEPEDLGNETEHSEKIQRFMFLGGYMISKADGVVDDSEIQALSSVVSPSVFAQCMLTIKGLTEQDIIDEIIALAKELDIVISVMQKLNILRDLSIISYADGSIDAAEVDVLYNLARQLYIKTEFIDRIISDAQGVD
;
A
#
# COMPACT_ATOMS: atom_id res chain seq x y z
N MET A 1 -5.97 -0.95 42.13
CA MET A 1 -4.71 -0.98 41.36
C MET A 1 -4.45 -2.43 40.93
N TYR A 2 -5.00 -2.85 39.82
CA TYR A 2 -4.62 -4.11 39.17
C TYR A 2 -3.56 -3.72 38.13
N GLN A 3 -2.33 -4.26 38.30
CA GLN A 3 -1.32 -4.16 37.26
C GLN A 3 -1.87 -4.89 36.03
N SER A 4 -2.01 -4.19 34.92
CA SER A 4 -2.34 -4.80 33.64
C SER A 4 -1.14 -5.63 33.20
N THR A 5 -1.22 -6.93 33.37
CA THR A 5 -0.23 -7.86 32.82
C THR A 5 -0.32 -7.75 31.30
N THR A 6 0.76 -7.41 30.64
CA THR A 6 0.81 -7.35 29.18
C THR A 6 0.77 -8.77 28.60
N LEU A 7 0.30 -8.91 27.35
CA LEU A 7 0.32 -10.20 26.64
C LEU A 7 1.74 -10.82 26.66
N SER A 8 2.79 -10.01 26.50
CA SER A 8 4.19 -10.44 26.54
C SER A 8 4.62 -10.97 27.92
N GLU A 9 4.10 -10.39 29.01
CA GLU A 9 4.37 -10.89 30.36
C GLU A 9 3.67 -12.22 30.62
N LEU A 10 2.43 -12.36 30.14
CA LEU A 10 1.65 -13.60 30.23
C LEU A 10 2.31 -14.74 29.42
N GLU A 11 2.79 -14.44 28.22
CA GLU A 11 3.50 -15.38 27.36
C GLU A 11 4.80 -15.87 28.03
N LYS A 12 5.54 -14.97 28.65
CA LYS A 12 6.74 -15.28 29.39
C LYS A 12 6.43 -16.16 30.63
N GLU A 13 5.39 -15.82 31.42
CA GLU A 13 4.94 -16.63 32.54
C GLU A 13 4.57 -18.06 32.12
N HIS A 14 3.87 -18.21 30.99
CA HIS A 14 3.49 -19.50 30.43
C HIS A 14 4.71 -20.31 30.01
N GLN A 15 5.68 -19.70 29.32
CA GLN A 15 6.91 -20.34 28.87
C GLN A 15 7.78 -20.77 30.07
N ASP A 16 7.88 -19.95 31.09
CA ASP A 16 8.63 -20.27 32.31
C ASP A 16 7.98 -21.45 33.05
N ALA A 17 6.65 -21.51 33.16
CA ALA A 17 5.91 -22.60 33.76
C ALA A 17 6.08 -23.93 33.00
N LEU A 18 6.02 -23.88 31.65
CA LEU A 18 6.29 -25.06 30.82
C LEU A 18 7.71 -25.56 30.99
N THR A 19 8.70 -24.67 31.05
CA THR A 19 10.11 -25.02 31.26
C THR A 19 10.32 -25.69 32.61
N GLN A 20 9.68 -25.20 33.67
CA GLN A 20 9.71 -25.82 34.99
C GLN A 20 9.12 -27.24 35.00
N ALA A 21 7.96 -27.41 34.33
CA ALA A 21 7.31 -28.71 34.19
C ALA A 21 8.17 -29.70 33.42
N GLN A 22 8.86 -29.26 32.35
CA GLN A 22 9.79 -30.07 31.57
C GLN A 22 11.01 -30.51 32.41
N ASN A 23 11.61 -29.60 33.17
CA ASN A 23 12.75 -29.91 34.03
C ASN A 23 12.39 -30.95 35.08
N LYS A 24 11.19 -30.79 35.69
CA LYS A 24 10.70 -31.75 36.66
C LYS A 24 10.47 -33.14 36.05
N MET A 25 9.86 -33.19 34.87
CA MET A 25 9.69 -34.44 34.12
C MET A 25 11.05 -35.13 33.86
N MET A 26 12.06 -34.35 33.45
CA MET A 26 13.42 -34.90 33.20
C MET A 26 14.08 -35.45 34.47
N GLU A 27 13.88 -34.80 35.60
CA GLU A 27 14.33 -35.32 36.91
C GLU A 27 13.64 -36.64 37.26
N ASP A 28 12.31 -36.71 37.11
CA ASP A 28 11.53 -37.92 37.41
C ASP A 28 11.89 -39.06 36.45
N LEU A 29 12.11 -38.77 35.16
CA LEU A 29 12.57 -39.75 34.18
C LEU A 29 13.97 -40.30 34.50
N ASN A 30 14.90 -39.43 34.89
CA ASN A 30 16.25 -39.85 35.26
C ASN A 30 16.23 -40.78 36.49
N LEU A 31 15.38 -40.46 37.48
CA LEU A 31 15.19 -41.27 38.67
C LEU A 31 14.57 -42.64 38.35
N ALA A 32 13.56 -42.65 37.49
CA ALA A 32 12.91 -43.89 37.05
C ALA A 32 13.86 -44.79 36.23
N GLN A 33 14.67 -44.21 35.34
CA GLN A 33 15.68 -44.93 34.58
C GLN A 33 16.77 -45.55 35.47
N GLN A 34 17.24 -44.84 36.48
CA GLN A 34 18.20 -45.37 37.45
C GLN A 34 17.66 -46.56 38.24
N ASN A 35 16.34 -46.58 38.51
CA ASN A 35 15.67 -47.64 39.24
C ASN A 35 15.16 -48.78 38.33
N GLY A 36 15.24 -48.64 37.00
CA GLY A 36 14.79 -49.63 36.04
C GLY A 36 13.24 -49.80 36.00
N ASP A 37 12.50 -48.79 36.41
CA ASP A 37 11.05 -48.85 36.59
C ASP A 37 10.34 -48.19 35.38
N ASN A 38 9.88 -49.02 34.44
CA ASN A 38 9.18 -48.60 33.23
C ASN A 38 7.79 -48.00 33.51
N ASP A 39 7.14 -48.38 34.62
CA ASP A 39 5.83 -47.81 34.96
C ASP A 39 5.96 -46.36 35.45
N LEU A 40 7.01 -46.05 36.19
CA LEU A 40 7.33 -44.68 36.61
C LEU A 40 7.72 -43.79 35.41
N ILE A 41 8.39 -44.32 34.40
CA ILE A 41 8.69 -43.59 33.17
C ILE A 41 7.37 -43.17 32.45
N HIS A 42 6.44 -44.11 32.32
CA HIS A 42 5.14 -43.84 31.71
C HIS A 42 4.32 -42.83 32.53
N GLN A 43 4.30 -42.97 33.86
CA GLN A 43 3.60 -42.05 34.76
C GLN A 43 4.17 -40.62 34.69
N ALA A 44 5.49 -40.42 34.64
CA ALA A 44 6.13 -39.12 34.51
C ALA A 44 5.73 -38.43 33.19
N SER A 45 5.69 -39.17 32.07
CA SER A 45 5.29 -38.67 30.76
C SER A 45 3.81 -38.26 30.72
N VAL A 46 2.92 -39.10 31.29
CA VAL A 46 1.48 -38.77 31.35
C VAL A 46 1.21 -37.58 32.26
N HIS A 47 1.94 -37.51 33.41
CA HIS A 47 1.83 -36.38 34.32
C HIS A 47 2.21 -35.06 33.62
N PHE A 48 3.35 -35.06 32.91
CA PHE A 48 3.79 -33.88 32.15
C PHE A 48 2.75 -33.46 31.07
N GLN A 49 2.20 -34.41 30.31
CA GLN A 49 1.18 -34.11 29.31
C GLN A 49 -0.07 -33.46 29.93
N ASN A 50 -0.50 -33.94 31.11
CA ASN A 50 -1.63 -33.35 31.82
C ASN A 50 -1.32 -31.94 32.32
N VAL A 51 -0.14 -31.71 32.91
CA VAL A 51 0.31 -30.39 33.37
C VAL A 51 0.45 -29.41 32.20
N ALA A 52 1.04 -29.84 31.10
CA ALA A 52 1.16 -28.99 29.90
C ALA A 52 -0.19 -28.60 29.32
N LYS A 53 -1.16 -29.53 29.31
CA LYS A 53 -2.52 -29.27 28.87
C LYS A 53 -3.23 -28.27 29.79
N GLU A 54 -3.13 -28.45 31.12
CA GLU A 54 -3.72 -27.51 32.07
C GLU A 54 -3.11 -26.11 31.96
N LEU A 55 -1.79 -25.99 31.76
CA LEU A 55 -1.14 -24.71 31.52
C LEU A 55 -1.61 -24.04 30.22
N ALA A 56 -1.78 -24.79 29.16
CA ALA A 56 -2.30 -24.26 27.89
C ALA A 56 -3.76 -23.77 28.02
N GLU A 57 -4.62 -24.53 28.73
CA GLU A 57 -6.00 -24.14 28.99
C GLU A 57 -6.07 -22.87 29.85
N GLN A 58 -5.24 -22.76 30.88
CA GLN A 58 -5.14 -21.56 31.71
C GLN A 58 -4.65 -20.34 30.94
N TYR A 59 -3.63 -20.54 30.08
CA TYR A 59 -3.10 -19.48 29.21
C TYR A 59 -4.15 -18.96 28.25
N THR A 60 -4.86 -19.86 27.56
CA THR A 60 -5.93 -19.50 26.62
C THR A 60 -7.03 -18.71 27.33
N LYS A 61 -7.47 -19.19 28.52
CA LYS A 61 -8.51 -18.49 29.28
C LYS A 61 -8.08 -17.09 29.72
N ARG A 62 -6.82 -16.89 30.12
CA ARG A 62 -6.31 -15.56 30.51
C ARG A 62 -6.19 -14.62 29.32
N ILE A 63 -5.86 -15.14 28.12
CA ILE A 63 -5.90 -14.34 26.89
C ILE A 63 -7.33 -13.88 26.59
N GLU A 64 -8.31 -14.77 26.68
CA GLU A 64 -9.72 -14.42 26.48
C GLU A 64 -10.18 -13.34 27.46
N GLU A 65 -9.85 -13.49 28.76
CA GLU A 65 -10.16 -12.50 29.80
C GLU A 65 -9.49 -11.13 29.54
N ILE A 66 -8.23 -11.10 29.06
CA ILE A 66 -7.53 -9.85 28.70
C ILE A 66 -8.18 -9.21 27.46
N ASN A 67 -8.54 -10.00 26.46
CA ASN A 67 -9.18 -9.50 25.25
C ASN A 67 -10.58 -8.97 25.53
N GLU A 68 -11.37 -9.66 26.39
CA GLU A 68 -12.68 -9.16 26.84
C GLU A 68 -12.55 -7.85 27.63
N LEU A 69 -11.54 -7.76 28.52
CA LEU A 69 -11.29 -6.55 29.31
C LEU A 69 -10.82 -5.38 28.41
N ASN A 70 -9.97 -5.65 27.45
CA ASN A 70 -9.52 -4.66 26.48
C ASN A 70 -10.69 -4.19 25.60
N LEU A 71 -11.52 -5.11 25.10
CA LEU A 71 -12.73 -4.79 24.35
C LEU A 71 -13.70 -3.94 25.16
N LYS A 72 -13.90 -4.29 26.45
CA LYS A 72 -14.75 -3.52 27.36
C LYS A 72 -14.19 -2.12 27.63
N ASN A 73 -12.89 -2.00 27.90
CA ASN A 73 -12.23 -0.72 28.11
C ASN A 73 -12.24 0.16 26.84
N VAL A 74 -12.07 -0.44 25.67
CA VAL A 74 -12.20 0.25 24.37
C VAL A 74 -13.64 0.71 24.18
N THR A 75 -14.63 -0.12 24.49
CA THR A 75 -16.07 0.24 24.36
C THR A 75 -16.47 1.34 25.35
N GLU A 76 -16.01 1.28 26.60
CA GLU A 76 -16.27 2.31 27.61
C GLU A 76 -15.54 3.62 27.29
N ASN A 77 -14.28 3.57 26.83
CA ASN A 77 -13.56 4.76 26.35
C ASN A 77 -14.19 5.35 25.07
N ILE A 78 -14.68 4.51 24.14
CA ILE A 78 -15.41 4.97 22.97
C ILE A 78 -16.69 5.71 23.41
N GLN A 79 -17.44 5.20 24.38
CA GLN A 79 -18.65 5.85 24.88
C GLN A 79 -18.34 7.19 25.59
N GLU A 80 -17.27 7.25 26.38
CA GLU A 80 -16.82 8.49 27.06
C GLU A 80 -16.24 9.52 26.08
N VAL A 81 -15.57 9.06 25.00
CA VAL A 81 -15.10 9.89 23.88
C VAL A 81 -16.29 10.36 23.03
N TYR A 82 -17.34 9.53 22.83
CA TYR A 82 -18.57 9.92 22.12
C TYR A 82 -19.32 11.06 22.83
N ASP A 83 -19.34 11.05 24.16
CA ASP A 83 -20.06 12.07 24.95
C ASP A 83 -19.28 13.39 25.06
N ASN A 84 -17.94 13.37 24.91
CA ASN A 84 -17.08 14.53 25.05
C ASN A 84 -16.55 15.13 23.72
N SER A 85 -16.69 14.45 22.56
CA SER A 85 -15.90 14.77 21.38
C SER A 85 -16.66 15.22 20.12
N ARG A 86 -17.84 15.83 20.25
CA ARG A 86 -18.44 16.54 19.09
C ARG A 86 -17.63 17.76 18.62
N ALA A 87 -16.52 18.10 19.30
CA ALA A 87 -15.77 19.33 19.01
C ALA A 87 -14.44 19.13 18.24
N ASP A 88 -13.83 17.92 18.23
CA ASP A 88 -12.48 17.79 17.64
C ASP A 88 -12.18 16.39 17.06
N ILE A 89 -12.95 15.97 16.05
CA ILE A 89 -12.57 14.79 15.26
C ILE A 89 -11.29 15.11 14.52
N ASP A 90 -10.27 14.27 14.70
CA ASP A 90 -8.99 14.41 14.01
C ASP A 90 -9.13 13.98 12.54
N LEU A 91 -8.95 14.94 11.62
CA LEU A 91 -8.99 14.67 10.19
C LEU A 91 -7.86 13.75 9.70
N ASN A 92 -6.82 13.54 10.51
CA ASN A 92 -5.77 12.57 10.20
C ASN A 92 -6.29 11.12 10.12
N ALA A 93 -7.44 10.83 10.72
CA ALA A 93 -8.13 9.54 10.56
C ALA A 93 -8.69 9.30 9.14
N LEU A 94 -8.69 10.31 8.27
CA LEU A 94 -9.00 10.16 6.84
C LEU A 94 -7.80 9.67 6.03
N VAL A 95 -6.57 9.85 6.54
CA VAL A 95 -5.37 9.43 5.82
C VAL A 95 -5.30 7.91 5.80
N TYR A 96 -5.20 7.35 4.60
CA TYR A 96 -5.00 5.92 4.40
C TYR A 96 -3.63 5.48 4.93
N ASP A 97 -3.56 4.32 5.60
CA ASP A 97 -2.30 3.86 6.20
C ASP A 97 -1.19 3.71 5.17
N GLY A 98 -1.48 3.16 3.97
CA GLY A 98 -0.50 3.04 2.90
C GLY A 98 0.04 4.39 2.38
N ASP A 99 -0.74 5.46 2.43
CA ASP A 99 -0.27 6.82 2.14
C ASP A 99 0.72 7.28 3.22
N ARG A 100 0.36 7.10 4.49
CA ARG A 100 1.19 7.47 5.64
C ARG A 100 2.52 6.72 5.67
N ASP A 101 2.48 5.42 5.41
CA ASP A 101 3.65 4.54 5.47
C ASP A 101 4.72 4.95 4.44
N TYR A 102 4.31 5.25 3.21
CA TYR A 102 5.23 5.76 2.18
C TYR A 102 5.81 7.13 2.54
N VAL A 103 5.02 8.04 3.14
CA VAL A 103 5.54 9.34 3.58
C VAL A 103 6.61 9.17 4.65
N LEU A 104 6.42 8.24 5.60
CA LEU A 104 7.43 7.92 6.62
C LEU A 104 8.70 7.36 5.97
N GLU A 105 8.56 6.45 5.01
CA GLU A 105 9.70 5.90 4.27
C GLU A 105 10.46 6.98 3.50
N PHE A 106 9.76 7.88 2.79
CA PHE A 106 10.39 8.96 2.03
C PHE A 106 11.11 9.99 2.91
N GLN A 107 10.68 10.17 4.16
CA GLN A 107 11.37 11.03 5.12
C GLN A 107 12.75 10.47 5.52
N GLU A 108 12.91 9.15 5.48
CA GLU A 108 14.16 8.46 5.79
C GLU A 108 15.04 8.23 4.55
N ASP A 109 14.50 8.37 3.34
CA ASP A 109 15.22 8.15 2.08
C ASP A 109 16.09 9.36 1.72
N GLU A 110 17.42 9.21 1.89
CA GLU A 110 18.38 10.29 1.64
C GLU A 110 18.38 10.80 0.19
N LEU A 111 18.11 9.93 -0.81
CA LEU A 111 18.10 10.33 -2.22
C LEU A 111 16.86 11.14 -2.56
N ILE A 112 15.69 10.73 -2.06
CA ILE A 112 14.45 11.48 -2.22
C ILE A 112 14.58 12.82 -1.51
N GLN A 113 15.06 12.87 -0.27
CA GLN A 113 15.21 14.11 0.49
C GLN A 113 16.17 15.08 -0.21
N LYS A 114 17.33 14.62 -0.68
CA LYS A 114 18.30 15.42 -1.43
C LYS A 114 17.71 15.96 -2.73
N THR A 115 16.89 15.15 -3.41
CA THR A 115 16.20 15.59 -4.64
C THR A 115 15.16 16.67 -4.34
N LEU A 116 14.40 16.53 -3.24
CA LEU A 116 13.46 17.55 -2.78
C LEU A 116 14.14 18.87 -2.42
N GLU A 117 15.33 18.83 -1.79
CA GLU A 117 16.13 20.04 -1.54
C GLU A 117 16.52 20.73 -2.84
N ARG A 118 17.02 19.99 -3.84
CA ARG A 118 17.33 20.54 -5.17
C ARG A 118 16.12 21.17 -5.85
N ILE A 119 14.95 20.52 -5.76
CA ILE A 119 13.71 21.08 -6.31
C ILE A 119 13.37 22.40 -5.63
N LYS A 120 13.50 22.49 -4.30
CA LYS A 120 13.24 23.73 -3.54
C LYS A 120 14.19 24.85 -3.92
N GLU A 121 15.47 24.55 -4.15
CA GLU A 121 16.49 25.53 -4.55
C GLU A 121 16.28 26.04 -6.00
N ASN A 122 15.92 25.13 -6.92
CA ASN A 122 15.78 25.43 -8.36
C ASN A 122 14.40 26.00 -8.74
N ASN A 123 13.38 25.86 -7.87
CA ASN A 123 12.04 26.31 -8.21
C ASN A 123 11.80 27.73 -7.64
N PRO A 124 11.83 28.76 -8.52
CA PRO A 124 11.35 30.07 -8.12
C PRO A 124 9.85 29.94 -7.77
N VAL A 125 9.43 30.55 -6.69
CA VAL A 125 8.04 30.64 -6.22
C VAL A 125 7.09 30.65 -7.41
N PHE A 126 6.39 29.57 -7.64
CA PHE A 126 5.48 29.41 -8.77
C PHE A 126 4.32 30.36 -8.56
N LYS A 127 4.26 31.43 -9.37
CA LYS A 127 3.15 32.42 -9.30
C LYS A 127 1.91 31.82 -9.97
N SER A 128 1.35 30.79 -9.34
CA SER A 128 0.21 30.01 -9.81
C SER A 128 -0.94 30.93 -10.24
N ARG A 129 -1.28 31.91 -9.41
CA ARG A 129 -2.37 32.85 -9.70
C ARG A 129 -2.15 33.65 -10.98
N ARG A 130 -0.92 34.14 -11.24
CA ARG A 130 -0.64 34.87 -12.47
C ARG A 130 -0.78 34.00 -13.72
N HIS A 131 -0.38 32.76 -13.64
CA HIS A 131 -0.53 31.80 -14.72
C HIS A 131 -2.01 31.52 -14.99
N LEU A 132 -2.78 31.22 -13.93
CA LEU A 132 -4.21 30.94 -14.02
C LEU A 132 -5.02 32.10 -14.59
N LEU A 133 -4.73 33.32 -14.20
CA LEU A 133 -5.40 34.51 -14.73
C LEU A 133 -5.14 34.75 -16.25
N LYS A 134 -4.08 34.13 -16.81
CA LYS A 134 -3.77 34.22 -18.24
C LYS A 134 -4.38 33.10 -19.06
N SER A 135 -4.52 31.91 -18.47
CA SER A 135 -4.89 30.67 -19.16
C SER A 135 -6.32 30.19 -18.85
N SER A 136 -6.97 30.76 -17.84
CA SER A 136 -8.25 30.30 -17.32
C SER A 136 -9.13 31.49 -16.90
N LEU A 137 -10.42 31.26 -16.80
CA LEU A 137 -11.38 32.26 -16.30
C LEU A 137 -11.55 32.08 -14.80
N ARG A 138 -11.29 33.14 -14.01
CA ARG A 138 -11.58 33.14 -12.58
C ARG A 138 -13.10 33.23 -12.36
N LEU A 139 -13.63 32.27 -11.59
CA LEU A 139 -15.04 32.23 -11.19
C LEU A 139 -15.18 32.95 -9.84
N THR A 140 -15.68 34.19 -9.91
CA THR A 140 -15.99 34.96 -8.69
C THR A 140 -17.29 34.47 -8.06
N LYS A 141 -17.52 34.81 -6.79
CA LYS A 141 -18.79 34.51 -6.09
C LYS A 141 -20.03 35.03 -6.81
N MET A 142 -19.90 36.12 -7.57
CA MET A 142 -21.00 36.67 -8.37
C MET A 142 -21.24 35.86 -9.65
N LEU A 143 -20.20 35.28 -10.25
CA LEU A 143 -20.32 34.48 -11.48
C LEU A 143 -20.76 33.04 -11.19
N ALA A 144 -20.31 32.47 -10.07
CA ALA A 144 -20.57 31.08 -9.71
C ALA A 144 -20.97 30.95 -8.22
N PRO A 145 -22.11 31.54 -7.78
CA PRO A 145 -22.47 31.55 -6.37
C PRO A 145 -22.62 30.14 -5.78
N VAL A 146 -23.22 29.21 -6.52
CA VAL A 146 -23.41 27.82 -6.07
C VAL A 146 -22.08 27.10 -5.87
N LEU A 147 -21.11 27.30 -6.77
CA LEU A 147 -19.77 26.71 -6.62
C LEU A 147 -19.07 27.23 -5.37
N HIS A 148 -19.20 28.51 -5.07
CA HIS A 148 -18.64 29.10 -3.85
C HIS A 148 -19.35 28.61 -2.58
N GLU A 149 -20.68 28.38 -2.63
CA GLU A 149 -21.39 27.75 -1.50
C GLU A 149 -20.87 26.34 -1.21
N ILE A 150 -20.65 25.53 -2.27
CA ILE A 150 -20.08 24.18 -2.14
C ILE A 150 -18.64 24.28 -1.59
N GLY A 151 -17.83 25.21 -2.11
CA GLY A 151 -16.46 25.41 -1.63
C GLY A 151 -16.39 25.79 -0.14
N GLU A 152 -17.25 26.72 0.31
CA GLU A 152 -17.32 27.09 1.74
C GLU A 152 -17.78 25.91 2.59
N HIS A 153 -18.78 25.13 2.12
CA HIS A 153 -19.17 23.89 2.81
C HIS A 153 -17.99 22.91 2.97
N CYS A 154 -17.25 22.64 1.90
CA CYS A 154 -16.08 21.76 1.98
C CYS A 154 -14.98 22.32 2.90
N LYS A 155 -14.75 23.65 2.89
CA LYS A 155 -13.84 24.32 3.83
C LYS A 155 -14.24 24.07 5.29
N GLU A 156 -15.51 24.25 5.61
CA GLU A 156 -16.04 24.04 6.95
C GLU A 156 -15.88 22.59 7.40
N VAL A 157 -16.27 21.64 6.54
CA VAL A 157 -16.19 20.20 6.81
C VAL A 157 -14.73 19.74 7.05
N LEU A 158 -13.81 20.20 6.20
CA LEU A 158 -12.40 19.83 6.23
C LEU A 158 -11.54 20.80 7.05
N LYS A 159 -12.14 21.75 7.75
CA LYS A 159 -11.46 22.75 8.60
C LYS A 159 -10.32 23.49 7.87
N LEU A 160 -10.44 23.67 6.53
CA LEU A 160 -9.44 24.37 5.73
C LEU A 160 -9.41 25.86 6.07
N LYS A 161 -8.25 26.41 6.39
CA LYS A 161 -8.08 27.84 6.73
C LYS A 161 -7.94 28.73 5.51
N ALA A 162 -7.34 28.20 4.42
CA ALA A 162 -7.09 28.96 3.21
C ALA A 162 -8.40 29.35 2.48
N ASP A 163 -8.40 30.50 1.81
CA ASP A 163 -9.50 30.90 0.93
C ASP A 163 -9.38 30.21 -0.42
N ILE A 164 -10.53 29.79 -1.00
CA ILE A 164 -10.55 29.10 -2.28
C ILE A 164 -10.83 30.12 -3.40
N GLU A 165 -9.95 30.19 -4.40
CA GLU A 165 -10.21 30.83 -5.69
C GLU A 165 -10.47 29.75 -6.75
N PHE A 166 -11.63 29.78 -7.39
CA PHE A 166 -12.01 28.87 -8.46
C PHE A 166 -11.66 29.42 -9.83
N PHE A 167 -11.14 28.53 -10.68
CA PHE A 167 -10.83 28.82 -12.08
C PHE A 167 -11.47 27.76 -12.97
N VAL A 168 -11.83 28.15 -14.20
CA VAL A 168 -12.33 27.25 -15.23
C VAL A 168 -11.57 27.46 -16.53
N TYR A 169 -11.25 26.34 -17.19
CA TYR A 169 -10.76 26.35 -18.56
C TYR A 169 -11.66 25.51 -19.46
N GLN A 170 -11.67 25.87 -20.74
CA GLN A 170 -12.51 25.19 -21.73
C GLN A 170 -11.94 23.79 -22.00
N ASN A 171 -12.66 22.75 -21.59
CA ASN A 171 -12.39 21.36 -21.93
C ASN A 171 -13.66 20.54 -21.68
N ASP A 172 -14.05 19.74 -22.68
CA ASP A 172 -15.20 18.84 -22.56
C ASP A 172 -14.90 17.60 -21.71
N LYS A 173 -13.62 17.24 -21.57
CA LYS A 173 -13.20 16.15 -20.67
C LYS A 173 -13.40 16.59 -19.23
N PHE A 174 -13.80 15.67 -18.39
CA PHE A 174 -13.95 15.91 -16.95
C PHE A 174 -12.60 15.84 -16.27
N ASN A 175 -12.18 16.94 -15.67
CA ASN A 175 -10.97 17.02 -14.88
C ASN A 175 -11.05 18.17 -13.88
N ALA A 176 -10.48 17.94 -12.70
CA ALA A 176 -10.22 18.96 -11.71
C ALA A 176 -8.75 18.88 -11.28
N SER A 177 -8.23 19.94 -10.74
CA SER A 177 -6.90 19.96 -10.12
C SER A 177 -6.79 21.13 -9.16
N CYS A 178 -5.90 21.01 -8.17
CA CYS A 178 -5.53 22.13 -7.34
C CYS A 178 -4.03 22.41 -7.44
N TYR A 179 -3.66 23.65 -7.11
CA TYR A 179 -2.27 24.04 -6.96
C TYR A 179 -1.93 24.17 -5.48
N PRO A 180 -0.66 23.94 -5.09
CA PRO A 180 -0.23 24.22 -3.73
C PRO A 180 -0.68 25.59 -3.27
N PRO A 181 -1.11 25.75 -2.01
CA PRO A 181 -1.51 27.02 -1.48
C PRO A 181 -0.41 28.08 -1.65
N ASP A 182 -0.80 29.26 -2.12
CA ASP A 182 0.08 30.44 -2.23
C ASP A 182 -0.43 31.48 -1.23
N GLU A 183 0.37 31.75 -0.20
CA GLU A 183 -0.07 32.49 0.99
C GLU A 183 -1.30 31.84 1.64
N ASP A 184 -2.41 32.54 1.75
CA ASP A 184 -3.67 32.09 2.36
C ASP A 184 -4.69 31.59 1.30
N LYS A 185 -4.26 31.27 0.07
CA LYS A 185 -5.17 30.94 -1.04
C LYS A 185 -4.88 29.60 -1.67
N LEU A 186 -5.93 28.82 -1.78
CA LEU A 186 -5.97 27.57 -2.55
C LEU A 186 -6.62 27.85 -3.91
N TYR A 187 -5.99 27.39 -5.00
CA TYR A 187 -6.53 27.51 -6.35
C TYR A 187 -7.06 26.16 -6.81
N ILE A 188 -8.37 26.07 -7.05
CA ILE A 188 -9.02 24.90 -7.62
C ILE A 188 -9.43 25.23 -9.06
N ILE A 189 -9.00 24.39 -9.99
CA ILE A 189 -9.22 24.53 -11.41
C ILE A 189 -10.16 23.42 -11.86
N LEU A 190 -11.24 23.79 -12.54
CA LEU A 190 -12.24 22.86 -13.06
C LEU A 190 -12.32 23.00 -14.59
N THR A 191 -12.60 21.90 -15.26
CA THR A 191 -12.99 21.97 -16.67
C THR A 191 -14.42 22.45 -16.82
N SER A 192 -14.76 23.10 -17.96
CA SER A 192 -16.13 23.46 -18.25
C SER A 192 -17.07 22.26 -18.25
N GLY A 193 -16.59 21.10 -18.70
CA GLY A 193 -17.35 19.85 -18.69
C GLY A 193 -17.87 19.45 -17.30
N ILE A 194 -17.04 19.56 -16.26
CA ILE A 194 -17.45 19.28 -14.86
C ILE A 194 -18.53 20.26 -14.42
N LEU A 195 -18.33 21.56 -14.63
CA LEU A 195 -19.26 22.58 -14.17
C LEU A 195 -20.65 22.47 -14.79
N GLU A 196 -20.73 22.01 -16.04
CA GLU A 196 -21.99 21.86 -16.75
C GLU A 196 -22.76 20.59 -16.42
N ARG A 197 -22.07 19.54 -16.02
CA ARG A 197 -22.63 18.19 -16.04
C ARG A 197 -22.61 17.47 -14.69
N PHE A 198 -22.00 18.07 -13.66
CA PHE A 198 -21.95 17.50 -12.31
C PHE A 198 -23.00 18.13 -11.41
N THR A 199 -23.62 17.31 -10.58
CA THR A 199 -24.54 17.76 -9.52
C THR A 199 -23.78 18.46 -8.40
N LYS A 200 -24.51 19.10 -7.48
CA LYS A 200 -23.90 19.76 -6.31
C LYS A 200 -23.10 18.77 -5.44
N ASP A 201 -23.64 17.57 -5.23
CA ASP A 201 -22.98 16.56 -4.40
C ASP A 201 -21.74 15.98 -5.09
N GLU A 202 -21.81 15.77 -6.42
CA GLU A 202 -20.65 15.36 -7.20
C GLU A 202 -19.55 16.43 -7.21
N LEU A 203 -19.93 17.71 -7.29
CA LEU A 203 -18.99 18.84 -7.16
C LEU A 203 -18.41 18.92 -5.75
N ALA A 204 -19.19 18.65 -4.70
CA ALA A 204 -18.72 18.61 -3.34
C ALA A 204 -17.69 17.48 -3.13
N PHE A 205 -17.91 16.31 -3.76
CA PHE A 205 -16.94 15.22 -3.77
C PHE A 205 -15.63 15.67 -4.44
N VAL A 206 -15.70 16.23 -5.66
CA VAL A 206 -14.50 16.67 -6.39
C VAL A 206 -13.74 17.77 -5.63
N ILE A 207 -14.43 18.78 -5.12
CA ILE A 207 -13.81 19.87 -4.37
C ILE A 207 -13.20 19.37 -3.07
N GLY A 208 -13.90 18.47 -2.36
CA GLY A 208 -13.41 17.86 -1.15
C GLY A 208 -12.17 16.99 -1.38
N HIS A 209 -12.11 16.25 -2.50
CA HIS A 209 -10.95 15.48 -2.93
C HIS A 209 -9.75 16.41 -3.21
N GLU A 210 -9.92 17.50 -3.95
CA GLU A 210 -8.85 18.47 -4.21
C GLU A 210 -8.33 19.16 -2.93
N ILE A 211 -9.24 19.45 -1.98
CA ILE A 211 -8.86 19.97 -0.66
C ILE A 211 -8.11 18.87 0.14
N GLY A 212 -8.48 17.61 -0.01
CA GLY A 212 -7.79 16.47 0.62
C GLY A 212 -6.31 16.43 0.28
N HIS A 213 -5.93 16.64 -0.99
CA HIS A 213 -4.53 16.71 -1.39
C HIS A 213 -3.76 17.83 -0.66
N VAL A 214 -4.40 18.95 -0.37
CA VAL A 214 -3.79 20.06 0.39
C VAL A 214 -3.70 19.73 1.87
N LEU A 215 -4.78 19.18 2.42
CA LEU A 215 -4.90 18.87 3.84
C LEU A 215 -3.89 17.81 4.28
N PHE A 216 -3.64 16.81 3.44
CA PHE A 216 -2.72 15.71 3.69
C PHE A 216 -1.31 15.96 3.13
N GLU A 217 -1.04 17.21 2.71
CA GLU A 217 0.29 17.67 2.28
C GLU A 217 0.89 16.90 1.08
N HIS A 218 0.06 16.35 0.19
CA HIS A 218 0.51 15.58 -0.96
C HIS A 218 1.43 16.36 -1.91
N PHE A 219 1.38 17.69 -1.87
CA PHE A 219 2.30 18.56 -2.62
C PHE A 219 3.74 18.55 -2.11
N ASN A 220 3.99 18.01 -0.92
CA ASN A 220 5.35 17.91 -0.39
C ASN A 220 6.20 16.91 -1.19
N TYR A 221 5.56 15.97 -1.89
CA TYR A 221 6.22 14.99 -2.75
C TYR A 221 5.72 15.11 -4.19
N PRO A 222 6.17 16.11 -4.97
CA PRO A 222 5.75 16.32 -6.36
C PRO A 222 6.41 15.27 -7.26
N VAL A 223 5.80 14.09 -7.38
CA VAL A 223 6.36 12.87 -8.03
C VAL A 223 7.03 13.18 -9.37
N LYS A 224 6.32 13.87 -10.27
CA LYS A 224 6.89 14.21 -11.57
C LYS A 224 8.19 15.02 -11.47
N HIS A 225 8.21 16.03 -10.58
CA HIS A 225 9.40 16.87 -10.42
C HIS A 225 10.54 16.10 -9.73
N ILE A 226 10.22 15.20 -8.80
CA ILE A 226 11.22 14.33 -8.16
C ILE A 226 11.86 13.42 -9.21
N LEU A 227 11.07 12.80 -10.07
CA LEU A 227 11.56 11.92 -11.12
C LEU A 227 12.35 12.67 -12.20
N ASP A 228 11.88 13.85 -12.62
CA ASP A 228 12.59 14.69 -13.61
C ASP A 228 13.94 15.18 -13.05
N GLU A 229 14.00 15.66 -11.82
CA GLU A 229 15.23 16.19 -11.19
C GLU A 229 16.17 15.07 -10.73
N GLY A 230 15.61 13.94 -10.31
CA GLY A 230 16.35 12.77 -9.82
C GLY A 230 16.70 11.75 -10.88
N ALA A 231 16.45 12.02 -12.16
CA ALA A 231 16.57 11.05 -13.27
C ALA A 231 17.92 10.32 -13.36
N ASN A 232 19.01 10.91 -12.86
CA ASN A 232 20.34 10.33 -12.86
C ASN A 232 20.75 9.70 -11.52
N ASP A 233 19.97 9.89 -10.47
CA ASP A 233 20.33 9.50 -9.10
C ASP A 233 19.35 8.49 -8.51
N LEU A 234 18.08 8.52 -8.96
CA LEU A 234 17.03 7.64 -8.45
C LEU A 234 16.99 6.33 -9.23
N ALA A 235 17.02 5.22 -8.50
CA ALA A 235 16.82 3.90 -9.09
C ALA A 235 15.33 3.68 -9.45
N PRO A 236 15.00 2.75 -10.36
CA PRO A 236 13.63 2.44 -10.75
C PRO A 236 12.68 2.16 -9.57
N ILE A 237 13.18 1.55 -8.50
CA ILE A 237 12.39 1.28 -7.29
C ILE A 237 11.84 2.56 -6.64
N HIS A 238 12.62 3.67 -6.63
CA HIS A 238 12.14 4.95 -6.09
C HIS A 238 10.98 5.50 -6.94
N ALA A 239 11.06 5.33 -8.28
CA ALA A 239 9.96 5.73 -9.16
C ALA A 239 8.70 4.89 -8.87
N MET A 240 8.82 3.58 -8.75
CA MET A 240 7.71 2.69 -8.42
C MET A 240 7.08 3.05 -7.07
N LYS A 241 7.88 3.27 -6.03
CA LYS A 241 7.41 3.69 -4.70
C LYS A 241 6.72 5.06 -4.74
N LEU A 242 7.26 6.03 -5.47
CA LEU A 242 6.64 7.35 -5.64
C LEU A 242 5.29 7.25 -6.37
N TYR A 243 5.16 6.41 -7.39
CA TYR A 243 3.88 6.18 -8.05
C TYR A 243 2.91 5.39 -7.19
N ALA A 244 3.38 4.38 -6.44
CA ALA A 244 2.56 3.64 -5.48
C ALA A 244 2.02 4.58 -4.40
N TRP A 245 2.88 5.42 -3.81
CA TRP A 245 2.44 6.45 -2.88
C TRP A 245 1.41 7.38 -3.51
N ASN A 246 1.64 7.88 -4.72
CA ASN A 246 0.71 8.78 -5.38
C ASN A 246 -0.68 8.14 -5.55
N ARG A 247 -0.75 6.84 -5.85
CA ARG A 247 -2.01 6.09 -5.89
C ARG A 247 -2.66 5.98 -4.49
N ASN A 248 -1.87 5.77 -3.45
CA ASN A 248 -2.37 5.69 -2.07
C ASN A 248 -2.87 7.04 -1.56
N ALA A 249 -2.21 8.14 -1.94
CA ALA A 249 -2.66 9.50 -1.67
C ALA A 249 -4.04 9.82 -2.27
N GLU A 250 -4.38 9.22 -3.43
CA GLU A 250 -5.72 9.33 -4.01
C GLU A 250 -6.80 8.72 -3.09
N ILE A 251 -6.50 7.61 -2.40
CA ILE A 251 -7.44 6.99 -1.46
C ILE A 251 -7.73 7.92 -0.27
N SER A 252 -6.72 8.57 0.28
CA SER A 252 -6.88 9.59 1.32
C SER A 252 -7.74 10.77 0.85
N ALA A 253 -7.45 11.28 -0.35
CA ALA A 253 -8.20 12.38 -0.96
C ALA A 253 -9.67 12.00 -1.24
N ASP A 254 -9.94 10.77 -1.69
CA ASP A 254 -11.30 10.26 -1.88
C ASP A 254 -12.11 10.21 -0.60
N ARG A 255 -11.50 9.84 0.53
CA ARG A 255 -12.14 9.86 1.86
C ARG A 255 -12.55 11.29 2.24
N ALA A 256 -11.70 12.29 1.98
CA ALA A 256 -12.05 13.69 2.18
C ALA A 256 -13.20 14.14 1.26
N GLY A 257 -13.18 13.70 0.01
CA GLY A 257 -14.28 13.93 -0.94
C GLY A 257 -15.61 13.37 -0.45
N LEU A 258 -15.63 12.11 0.02
CA LEU A 258 -16.83 11.48 0.56
C LEU A 258 -17.35 12.20 1.80
N LEU A 259 -16.46 12.67 2.67
CA LEU A 259 -16.86 13.44 3.84
C LEU A 259 -17.59 14.74 3.45
N CYS A 260 -17.15 15.41 2.38
CA CYS A 260 -17.79 16.64 1.89
C CYS A 260 -19.15 16.38 1.25
N CYS A 261 -19.29 15.35 0.42
CA CYS A 261 -20.55 15.07 -0.27
C CYS A 261 -21.53 14.24 0.56
N LYS A 262 -21.08 13.50 1.56
CA LYS A 262 -21.88 12.59 2.42
C LYS A 262 -22.74 11.59 1.65
N SER A 263 -22.45 11.34 0.39
CA SER A 263 -23.21 10.45 -0.48
C SER A 263 -22.28 9.55 -1.27
N PHE A 264 -22.20 8.27 -0.86
CA PHE A 264 -21.44 7.28 -1.58
C PHE A 264 -21.93 7.10 -3.02
N GLU A 265 -23.23 7.22 -3.28
CA GLU A 265 -23.80 7.17 -4.64
C GLU A 265 -23.32 8.35 -5.50
N ALA A 266 -23.24 9.57 -4.94
CA ALA A 266 -22.72 10.72 -5.65
C ALA A 266 -21.23 10.57 -5.97
N ALA A 267 -20.43 10.05 -5.03
CA ALA A 267 -19.03 9.72 -5.26
C ALA A 267 -18.87 8.67 -6.39
N ALA A 268 -19.65 7.60 -6.35
CA ALA A 268 -19.63 6.56 -7.38
C ALA A 268 -20.03 7.10 -8.77
N ARG A 269 -21.05 7.96 -8.84
CA ARG A 269 -21.44 8.64 -10.08
C ARG A 269 -20.34 9.57 -10.60
N THR A 270 -19.61 10.23 -9.69
CA THR A 270 -18.45 11.04 -10.05
C THR A 270 -17.37 10.18 -10.72
N PHE A 271 -16.99 9.05 -10.14
CA PHE A 271 -16.03 8.13 -10.76
C PHE A 271 -16.53 7.59 -12.11
N PHE A 272 -17.80 7.21 -12.18
CA PHE A 272 -18.41 6.76 -13.43
C PHE A 272 -18.29 7.82 -14.53
N LYS A 273 -18.62 9.08 -14.23
CA LYS A 273 -18.52 10.20 -15.18
C LYS A 273 -17.07 10.49 -15.57
N LEU A 274 -16.16 10.55 -14.58
CA LEU A 274 -14.73 10.79 -14.82
C LEU A 274 -14.11 9.72 -15.73
N SER A 275 -14.48 8.46 -15.54
CA SER A 275 -13.95 7.33 -16.33
C SER A 275 -14.57 7.21 -17.72
N SER A 276 -15.90 7.38 -17.83
CA SER A 276 -16.62 7.14 -19.08
C SER A 276 -16.82 8.38 -19.95
N GLY A 277 -16.80 9.57 -19.36
CA GLY A 277 -17.21 10.82 -20.00
C GLY A 277 -18.73 10.91 -20.27
N VAL A 278 -19.52 9.93 -19.82
CA VAL A 278 -20.96 9.85 -20.10
C VAL A 278 -21.78 10.44 -18.97
N THR A 279 -22.75 11.27 -19.33
CA THR A 279 -23.68 11.93 -18.40
C THR A 279 -25.13 11.81 -18.82
N SER A 280 -25.39 11.15 -19.95
CA SER A 280 -26.70 11.15 -20.56
C SER A 280 -27.63 10.10 -19.96
N ASP A 281 -28.93 10.35 -20.15
CA ASP A 281 -30.02 9.41 -19.84
C ASP A 281 -29.98 8.12 -20.70
N SER A 282 -28.99 7.99 -21.60
CA SER A 282 -28.80 6.78 -22.42
C SER A 282 -28.21 5.60 -21.64
N LEU A 283 -27.65 5.85 -20.46
CA LEU A 283 -27.17 4.82 -19.54
C LEU A 283 -27.93 4.91 -18.22
N ASP A 284 -28.53 3.79 -17.83
CA ASP A 284 -29.15 3.62 -16.53
C ASP A 284 -28.06 3.27 -15.51
N PHE A 285 -27.53 4.27 -14.80
CA PHE A 285 -26.50 4.05 -13.78
C PHE A 285 -27.06 3.19 -12.66
N LYS A 286 -26.46 2.01 -12.48
CA LYS A 286 -26.74 1.10 -11.38
C LYS A 286 -25.50 0.95 -10.52
N LEU A 287 -25.59 1.48 -9.30
CA LEU A 287 -24.46 1.52 -8.36
C LEU A 287 -23.82 0.14 -8.16
N ASN A 288 -24.64 -0.89 -7.89
CA ASN A 288 -24.15 -2.25 -7.66
C ASN A 288 -23.45 -2.86 -8.88
N GLU A 289 -23.96 -2.63 -10.09
CA GLU A 289 -23.32 -3.09 -11.32
C GLU A 289 -21.96 -2.41 -11.54
N TYR A 290 -21.86 -1.12 -11.17
CA TYR A 290 -20.59 -0.40 -11.28
C TYR A 290 -19.57 -0.87 -10.26
N ILE A 291 -19.98 -1.12 -9.01
CA ILE A 291 -19.09 -1.66 -7.97
C ILE A 291 -18.63 -3.08 -8.32
N ASN A 292 -19.51 -3.89 -8.90
CA ASN A 292 -19.19 -5.26 -9.31
C ASN A 292 -18.12 -5.34 -10.41
N GLN A 293 -17.87 -4.28 -11.17
CA GLN A 293 -16.74 -4.23 -12.12
C GLN A 293 -15.38 -4.39 -11.44
N PHE A 294 -15.28 -4.15 -10.12
CA PHE A 294 -14.09 -4.49 -9.36
C PHE A 294 -13.76 -5.99 -9.45
N SER A 295 -14.76 -6.87 -9.34
CA SER A 295 -14.52 -8.31 -9.42
C SER A 295 -14.02 -8.76 -10.80
N ASP A 296 -14.52 -8.14 -11.87
CA ASP A 296 -14.04 -8.40 -13.23
C ASP A 296 -12.58 -7.95 -13.40
N LEU A 297 -12.26 -6.77 -12.85
CA LEU A 297 -10.89 -6.23 -12.87
C LEU A 297 -9.95 -7.06 -11.99
N GLU A 298 -10.39 -7.45 -10.79
CA GLU A 298 -9.62 -8.30 -9.88
C GLU A 298 -9.30 -9.66 -10.53
N GLU A 299 -10.25 -10.26 -11.25
CA GLU A 299 -10.01 -11.50 -12.01
C GLU A 299 -8.92 -11.29 -13.08
N VAL A 300 -9.00 -10.20 -13.84
CA VAL A 300 -8.00 -9.85 -14.87
C VAL A 300 -6.63 -9.55 -14.25
N LEU A 301 -6.56 -8.81 -13.16
CA LEU A 301 -5.30 -8.47 -12.50
C LEU A 301 -4.68 -9.68 -11.77
N ASN A 302 -5.47 -10.66 -11.39
CA ASN A 302 -5.00 -11.93 -10.85
C ASN A 302 -4.68 -12.98 -11.95
N ASP A 303 -5.05 -12.74 -13.19
CA ASP A 303 -4.68 -13.59 -14.31
C ASP A 303 -3.34 -13.13 -14.92
N ASP A 304 -2.59 -14.01 -15.55
CA ASP A 304 -1.16 -13.91 -15.95
C ASP A 304 -0.73 -12.68 -16.82
N THR A 305 -1.53 -11.62 -16.90
CA THR A 305 -1.32 -10.49 -17.81
C THR A 305 -1.15 -9.15 -17.07
N HIS A 306 -0.20 -9.06 -16.17
CA HIS A 306 0.18 -7.74 -15.62
C HIS A 306 0.90 -6.91 -16.67
N ASP A 307 0.37 -5.71 -16.93
CA ASP A 307 1.07 -4.68 -17.69
C ASP A 307 1.97 -3.90 -16.71
N PRO A 308 3.32 -3.97 -16.85
CA PRO A 308 4.22 -3.20 -15.99
C PRO A 308 3.95 -1.69 -16.02
N SER A 309 3.24 -1.18 -17.04
CA SER A 309 2.85 0.22 -17.12
C SER A 309 1.87 0.63 -16.01
N ASP A 310 1.14 -0.33 -15.41
CA ASP A 310 0.22 -0.08 -14.31
C ASP A 310 0.92 0.43 -13.05
N TRP A 311 2.18 0.01 -12.83
CA TRP A 311 2.99 0.47 -11.70
C TRP A 311 3.34 1.94 -11.75
N TYR A 312 3.45 2.47 -12.98
CA TYR A 312 3.77 3.88 -13.24
C TYR A 312 2.52 4.73 -13.46
N SER A 313 1.33 4.17 -13.24
CA SER A 313 0.10 4.94 -13.25
C SER A 313 0.06 5.89 -12.05
N SER A 314 -0.23 7.16 -12.31
CA SER A 314 -0.35 8.18 -11.26
C SER A 314 -1.65 8.08 -10.46
N HIS A 315 -2.64 7.33 -10.94
CA HIS A 315 -3.92 7.15 -10.27
C HIS A 315 -4.30 5.68 -10.27
N PRO A 316 -4.95 5.18 -9.21
CA PRO A 316 -5.49 3.84 -9.22
C PRO A 316 -6.62 3.71 -10.24
N PHE A 317 -6.86 2.52 -10.74
CA PHE A 317 -8.03 2.25 -11.57
C PHE A 317 -9.32 2.59 -10.82
N SER A 318 -10.28 3.19 -11.52
CA SER A 318 -11.53 3.64 -10.89
C SER A 318 -12.29 2.53 -10.14
N PRO A 319 -12.34 1.25 -10.61
CA PRO A 319 -12.94 0.18 -9.82
C PRO A 319 -12.24 -0.08 -8.47
N LEU A 320 -10.92 0.10 -8.38
CA LEU A 320 -10.19 -0.04 -7.10
C LEU A 320 -10.56 1.11 -6.16
N ARG A 321 -10.57 2.35 -6.65
CA ARG A 321 -10.93 3.54 -5.87
C ARG A 321 -12.35 3.44 -5.31
N ILE A 322 -13.32 3.05 -6.15
CA ILE A 322 -14.71 2.92 -5.69
C ILE A 322 -14.87 1.79 -4.67
N LYS A 323 -14.12 0.70 -4.81
CA LYS A 323 -14.14 -0.40 -3.84
C LYS A 323 -13.52 0.00 -2.51
N ALA A 324 -12.38 0.69 -2.52
CA ALA A 324 -11.75 1.25 -1.32
C ALA A 324 -12.69 2.24 -0.61
N LEU A 325 -13.35 3.10 -1.38
CA LEU A 325 -14.30 4.08 -0.84
C LEU A 325 -15.58 3.43 -0.29
N GLU A 326 -16.04 2.30 -0.88
CA GLU A 326 -17.13 1.49 -0.36
C GLU A 326 -16.80 0.94 1.03
N LEU A 327 -15.58 0.40 1.20
CA LEU A 327 -15.10 -0.12 2.48
C LEU A 327 -15.04 1.00 3.53
N PHE A 328 -14.48 2.16 3.17
CA PHE A 328 -14.45 3.32 4.05
C PHE A 328 -15.87 3.78 4.43
N ASN A 329 -16.80 3.86 3.48
CA ASN A 329 -18.19 4.22 3.76
C ASN A 329 -18.90 3.26 4.73
N LYS A 330 -18.48 1.98 4.80
CA LYS A 330 -19.00 0.97 5.71
C LYS A 330 -18.20 0.86 7.02
N SER A 331 -17.17 1.67 7.20
CA SER A 331 -16.27 1.57 8.34
C SER A 331 -16.77 2.29 9.59
N LYS A 332 -16.29 1.85 10.74
CA LYS A 332 -16.47 2.56 12.01
C LYS A 332 -15.75 3.91 12.00
N THR A 333 -14.68 4.04 11.26
CA THR A 333 -13.97 5.31 11.06
C THR A 333 -14.89 6.33 10.39
N TYR A 334 -15.61 5.96 9.31
CA TYR A 334 -16.55 6.88 8.66
C TYR A 334 -17.77 7.20 9.55
N GLU A 335 -18.26 6.26 10.36
CA GLU A 335 -19.32 6.51 11.34
C GLU A 335 -18.96 7.65 12.32
N LEU A 336 -17.68 7.79 12.70
CA LEU A 336 -17.22 8.90 13.55
C LEU A 336 -17.47 10.27 12.90
N PHE A 337 -17.27 10.36 11.58
CA PHE A 337 -17.48 11.59 10.82
C PHE A 337 -18.92 11.78 10.38
N ASN A 338 -19.63 10.70 10.12
CA ASN A 338 -21.02 10.72 9.66
C ASN A 338 -21.88 9.73 10.49
N PRO A 339 -22.37 10.15 11.66
CA PRO A 339 -23.14 9.28 12.56
C PRO A 339 -24.48 8.78 11.99
N GLU A 340 -24.90 9.27 10.83
CA GLU A 340 -26.10 8.77 10.13
C GLU A 340 -25.82 7.43 9.43
N VAL A 341 -24.56 7.09 9.23
CA VAL A 341 -24.12 5.82 8.64
C VAL A 341 -23.61 4.90 9.75
N LYS A 342 -24.13 3.68 9.80
CA LYS A 342 -23.67 2.68 10.77
C LYS A 342 -22.45 1.97 10.22
N GLY A 343 -21.32 2.06 10.92
CA GLY A 343 -20.09 1.34 10.61
C GLY A 343 -20.20 -0.15 10.96
N GLU A 344 -19.92 -0.99 9.97
CA GLU A 344 -19.95 -2.46 10.09
C GLU A 344 -18.54 -3.06 10.15
N ILE A 345 -17.54 -2.34 9.63
CA ILE A 345 -16.17 -2.81 9.44
C ILE A 345 -15.26 -2.05 10.41
N THR A 346 -14.37 -2.77 11.11
CA THR A 346 -13.36 -2.12 11.96
C THR A 346 -12.30 -1.41 11.09
N GLU A 347 -11.58 -0.46 11.69
CA GLU A 347 -10.51 0.28 11.00
C GLU A 347 -9.44 -0.68 10.47
N GLU A 348 -8.97 -1.60 11.28
CA GLU A 348 -7.92 -2.55 10.92
C GLU A 348 -8.37 -3.48 9.76
N ALA A 349 -9.62 -3.97 9.79
CA ALA A 349 -10.13 -4.81 8.71
C ALA A 349 -10.34 -4.03 7.41
N MET A 350 -10.74 -2.76 7.50
CA MET A 350 -10.86 -1.87 6.36
C MET A 350 -9.49 -1.58 5.74
N GLU A 351 -8.52 -1.16 6.55
CA GLU A 351 -7.17 -0.81 6.06
C GLU A 351 -6.48 -2.03 5.42
N LEU A 352 -6.57 -3.20 6.05
CA LEU A 352 -6.01 -4.44 5.49
C LEU A 352 -6.63 -4.79 4.13
N GLU A 353 -7.95 -4.67 3.98
CA GLU A 353 -8.60 -4.99 2.70
C GLU A 353 -8.30 -3.93 1.63
N ILE A 354 -8.20 -2.65 2.00
CA ILE A 354 -7.77 -1.59 1.07
C ILE A 354 -6.32 -1.83 0.64
N GLN A 355 -5.43 -2.21 1.54
CA GLN A 355 -4.04 -2.59 1.22
C GLN A 355 -4.01 -3.74 0.20
N ARG A 356 -4.83 -4.79 0.40
CA ARG A 356 -4.95 -5.90 -0.56
C ARG A 356 -5.42 -5.41 -1.93
N ILE A 357 -6.39 -4.49 -1.98
CA ILE A 357 -6.90 -3.91 -3.23
C ILE A 357 -5.81 -3.09 -3.92
N MET A 358 -5.08 -2.26 -3.19
CA MET A 358 -4.05 -1.39 -3.76
C MET A 358 -2.83 -2.17 -4.24
N SER A 359 -2.50 -3.29 -3.58
CA SER A 359 -1.40 -4.17 -4.01
C SER A 359 -1.62 -4.81 -5.39
N LEU A 360 -2.86 -4.84 -5.91
CA LEU A 360 -3.13 -5.28 -7.28
C LEU A 360 -2.45 -4.42 -8.36
N MET A 361 -2.05 -3.19 -8.02
CA MET A 361 -1.31 -2.28 -8.90
C MET A 361 0.15 -2.09 -8.47
N GLU A 362 0.65 -2.90 -7.56
CA GLU A 362 2.01 -2.78 -7.03
C GLU A 362 2.81 -4.06 -7.35
N PRO A 363 4.11 -3.94 -7.63
CA PRO A 363 5.00 -5.10 -7.61
C PRO A 363 5.01 -5.68 -6.20
N GLU A 364 5.14 -7.00 -6.08
CA GLU A 364 4.89 -7.71 -4.85
C GLU A 364 5.80 -7.37 -3.66
N ASP A 365 6.89 -6.67 -3.81
CA ASP A 365 7.81 -6.38 -2.70
C ASP A 365 8.22 -4.92 -2.58
N LEU A 366 7.28 -3.99 -2.78
CA LEU A 366 7.58 -2.57 -2.59
C LEU A 366 7.77 -2.14 -1.13
N GLY A 367 7.57 -2.99 -0.13
CA GLY A 367 7.83 -2.54 1.24
C GLY A 367 7.28 -3.31 2.43
N ASN A 368 6.59 -4.41 2.28
CA ASN A 368 6.05 -5.13 3.43
C ASN A 368 6.99 -6.27 3.87
N GLU A 369 7.52 -6.19 5.09
CA GLU A 369 8.15 -7.30 5.78
C GLU A 369 7.10 -8.38 6.11
N THR A 370 6.76 -9.23 5.12
CA THR A 370 6.03 -10.47 5.39
C THR A 370 6.99 -11.51 5.95
N GLU A 371 6.47 -12.53 6.65
CA GLU A 371 7.28 -13.66 7.20
C GLU A 371 8.18 -14.32 6.13
N HIS A 372 7.88 -14.11 4.85
CA HIS A 372 8.61 -14.68 3.72
C HIS A 372 9.36 -13.63 2.86
N SER A 373 9.21 -12.34 3.16
CA SER A 373 9.83 -11.23 2.41
C SER A 373 11.35 -11.36 2.32
N GLU A 374 12.01 -11.73 3.42
CA GLU A 374 13.46 -11.91 3.46
C GLU A 374 13.93 -13.03 2.52
N LYS A 375 13.14 -14.14 2.41
CA LYS A 375 13.44 -15.25 1.50
C LYS A 375 13.20 -14.86 0.04
N ILE A 376 12.13 -14.11 -0.24
CA ILE A 376 11.82 -13.60 -1.57
C ILE A 376 12.94 -12.65 -2.02
N GLN A 377 13.30 -11.67 -1.21
CA GLN A 377 14.36 -10.72 -1.51
C GLN A 377 15.71 -11.42 -1.70
N ARG A 378 16.00 -12.43 -0.90
CA ARG A 378 17.21 -13.24 -1.06
C ARG A 378 17.21 -14.05 -2.37
N PHE A 379 16.07 -14.63 -2.75
CA PHE A 379 15.89 -15.30 -4.04
C PHE A 379 16.08 -14.32 -5.19
N MET A 380 15.46 -13.13 -5.11
CA MET A 380 15.59 -12.07 -6.12
C MET A 380 17.04 -11.57 -6.24
N PHE A 381 17.73 -11.38 -5.12
CA PHE A 381 19.14 -11.00 -5.15
C PHE A 381 20.01 -12.06 -5.85
N LEU A 382 19.89 -13.32 -5.47
CA LEU A 382 20.69 -14.40 -6.06
C LEU A 382 20.36 -14.62 -7.52
N GLY A 383 19.07 -14.58 -7.89
CA GLY A 383 18.59 -14.67 -9.28
C GLY A 383 19.10 -13.51 -10.13
N GLY A 384 18.95 -12.28 -9.64
CA GLY A 384 19.43 -11.07 -10.31
C GLY A 384 20.96 -11.06 -10.46
N TYR A 385 21.71 -11.50 -9.45
CA TYR A 385 23.16 -11.65 -9.55
C TYR A 385 23.58 -12.67 -10.61
N MET A 386 22.84 -13.78 -10.74
CA MET A 386 23.09 -14.77 -11.79
C MET A 386 22.79 -14.23 -13.18
N ILE A 387 21.75 -13.39 -13.33
CA ILE A 387 21.43 -12.69 -14.57
C ILE A 387 22.58 -11.75 -14.92
N SER A 388 22.95 -10.84 -14.00
CA SER A 388 24.04 -9.88 -14.19
C SER A 388 25.40 -10.55 -14.48
N LYS A 389 25.57 -11.80 -14.14
CA LYS A 389 26.82 -12.55 -14.39
C LYS A 389 26.78 -13.39 -15.68
N ALA A 390 25.66 -13.44 -16.37
CA ALA A 390 25.42 -14.37 -17.45
C ALA A 390 26.39 -14.19 -18.66
N ASP A 391 26.80 -12.97 -18.94
CA ASP A 391 27.76 -12.62 -19.96
C ASP A 391 29.24 -12.71 -19.47
N GLY A 392 29.47 -12.95 -18.18
CA GLY A 392 30.76 -13.11 -17.53
C GLY A 392 31.39 -11.82 -16.99
N VAL A 393 30.71 -10.68 -17.09
CA VAL A 393 31.17 -9.38 -16.55
C VAL A 393 29.98 -8.75 -15.83
N VAL A 394 30.11 -8.48 -14.55
CA VAL A 394 29.10 -7.73 -13.79
C VAL A 394 29.49 -6.27 -13.83
N ASP A 395 28.66 -5.43 -14.44
CA ASP A 395 28.92 -4.00 -14.51
C ASP A 395 28.21 -3.18 -13.43
N ASP A 396 28.53 -1.88 -13.35
CA ASP A 396 27.99 -1.00 -12.29
C ASP A 396 26.48 -0.75 -12.48
N SER A 397 25.94 -0.79 -13.72
CA SER A 397 24.53 -0.59 -14.00
C SER A 397 23.68 -1.77 -13.53
N GLU A 398 24.17 -2.99 -13.70
CA GLU A 398 23.54 -4.21 -13.23
C GLU A 398 23.55 -4.33 -11.71
N ILE A 399 24.67 -3.94 -11.07
CA ILE A 399 24.74 -3.85 -9.60
C ILE A 399 23.72 -2.83 -9.08
N GLN A 400 23.58 -1.69 -9.76
CA GLN A 400 22.60 -0.67 -9.42
C GLN A 400 21.17 -1.18 -9.61
N ALA A 401 20.86 -1.86 -10.72
CA ALA A 401 19.59 -2.49 -10.95
C ALA A 401 19.28 -3.56 -9.88
N LEU A 402 20.26 -4.41 -9.57
CA LEU A 402 20.13 -5.41 -8.52
C LEU A 402 19.86 -4.78 -7.14
N SER A 403 20.53 -3.66 -6.83
CA SER A 403 20.28 -2.93 -5.56
C SER A 403 18.91 -2.27 -5.50
N SER A 404 18.21 -2.14 -6.62
CA SER A 404 16.89 -1.51 -6.70
C SER A 404 15.73 -2.48 -6.46
N VAL A 405 15.95 -3.79 -6.59
CA VAL A 405 14.91 -4.81 -6.45
C VAL A 405 14.90 -5.50 -5.08
N VAL A 406 15.84 -5.17 -4.21
CA VAL A 406 15.92 -5.70 -2.84
C VAL A 406 16.21 -4.59 -1.84
N SER A 407 15.81 -4.77 -0.58
CA SER A 407 16.09 -3.79 0.47
C SER A 407 17.59 -3.58 0.70
N PRO A 408 18.04 -2.38 1.08
CA PRO A 408 19.47 -2.09 1.30
C PRO A 408 20.13 -3.03 2.33
N SER A 409 19.39 -3.46 3.35
CA SER A 409 19.86 -4.41 4.36
C SER A 409 20.15 -5.79 3.77
N VAL A 410 19.20 -6.33 2.98
CA VAL A 410 19.36 -7.62 2.30
C VAL A 410 20.45 -7.55 1.24
N PHE A 411 20.51 -6.47 0.47
CA PHE A 411 21.55 -6.26 -0.52
C PHE A 411 22.95 -6.30 0.13
N ALA A 412 23.17 -5.52 1.21
CA ALA A 412 24.45 -5.47 1.90
C ALA A 412 24.84 -6.84 2.49
N GLN A 413 23.90 -7.55 3.09
CA GLN A 413 24.13 -8.88 3.65
C GLN A 413 24.47 -9.90 2.55
N CYS A 414 23.71 -9.92 1.46
CA CYS A 414 23.93 -10.83 0.35
C CYS A 414 25.27 -10.56 -0.35
N MET A 415 25.63 -9.29 -0.58
CA MET A 415 26.94 -8.90 -1.14
C MET A 415 28.14 -9.35 -0.29
N LEU A 416 27.98 -9.44 1.04
CA LEU A 416 29.01 -9.97 1.92
C LEU A 416 29.13 -11.48 1.80
N THR A 417 28.00 -12.19 1.71
CA THR A 417 27.97 -13.67 1.70
C THR A 417 28.38 -14.23 0.34
N ILE A 418 27.98 -13.60 -0.77
CA ILE A 418 28.22 -14.12 -2.13
C ILE A 418 29.71 -14.21 -2.49
N LYS A 419 30.57 -13.38 -1.88
CA LYS A 419 32.03 -13.36 -2.13
C LYS A 419 32.72 -14.67 -1.76
N GLY A 420 32.11 -15.48 -0.89
CA GLY A 420 32.65 -16.77 -0.45
C GLY A 420 32.02 -17.99 -1.12
N LEU A 421 31.01 -17.79 -1.98
CA LEU A 421 30.25 -18.86 -2.62
C LEU A 421 30.79 -19.17 -4.02
N THR A 422 30.74 -20.44 -4.39
CA THR A 422 30.92 -20.87 -5.78
C THR A 422 29.59 -20.66 -6.54
N GLU A 423 29.65 -20.63 -7.86
CA GLU A 423 28.43 -20.52 -8.69
C GLU A 423 27.46 -21.68 -8.42
N GLN A 424 27.98 -22.89 -8.15
CA GLN A 424 27.16 -24.04 -7.79
C GLN A 424 26.48 -23.84 -6.44
N ASP A 425 27.15 -23.24 -5.45
CA ASP A 425 26.54 -22.95 -4.14
C ASP A 425 25.38 -21.96 -4.29
N ILE A 426 25.49 -20.97 -5.17
CA ILE A 426 24.42 -20.00 -5.47
C ILE A 426 23.24 -20.69 -6.14
N ILE A 427 23.48 -21.53 -7.13
CA ILE A 427 22.43 -22.32 -7.80
C ILE A 427 21.71 -23.23 -6.81
N ASP A 428 22.45 -23.93 -5.95
CA ASP A 428 21.87 -24.83 -4.98
C ASP A 428 21.01 -24.08 -3.95
N GLU A 429 21.43 -22.87 -3.56
CA GLU A 429 20.66 -21.99 -2.69
C GLU A 429 19.39 -21.46 -3.36
N ILE A 430 19.45 -21.03 -4.62
CA ILE A 430 18.27 -20.63 -5.42
C ILE A 430 17.25 -21.77 -5.48
N ILE A 431 17.71 -23.00 -5.74
CA ILE A 431 16.83 -24.18 -5.79
C ILE A 431 16.20 -24.46 -4.43
N ALA A 432 16.93 -24.29 -3.33
CA ALA A 432 16.41 -24.46 -1.98
C ALA A 432 15.35 -23.41 -1.65
N LEU A 433 15.63 -22.14 -1.93
CA LEU A 433 14.69 -21.04 -1.72
C LEU A 433 13.45 -21.20 -2.60
N ALA A 434 13.59 -21.56 -3.87
CA ALA A 434 12.45 -21.78 -4.76
C ALA A 434 11.50 -22.86 -4.22
N LYS A 435 12.02 -23.95 -3.64
CA LYS A 435 11.19 -25.02 -3.04
C LYS A 435 10.48 -24.54 -1.78
N GLU A 436 11.12 -23.73 -0.96
CA GLU A 436 10.48 -23.16 0.23
C GLU A 436 9.40 -22.15 -0.15
N LEU A 437 9.71 -21.29 -1.12
CA LEU A 437 8.76 -20.30 -1.64
C LEU A 437 7.56 -20.95 -2.34
N ASP A 438 7.73 -22.07 -3.06
CA ASP A 438 6.63 -22.78 -3.74
C ASP A 438 5.48 -23.16 -2.80
N ILE A 439 5.77 -23.38 -1.52
CA ILE A 439 4.79 -23.78 -0.51
C ILE A 439 4.03 -22.57 0.06
N VAL A 440 4.66 -21.39 0.09
CA VAL A 440 4.20 -20.25 0.88
C VAL A 440 3.75 -19.05 0.05
N ILE A 441 4.16 -18.96 -1.24
CA ILE A 441 3.76 -17.87 -2.13
C ILE A 441 2.81 -18.34 -3.22
N SER A 442 1.92 -17.44 -3.64
CA SER A 442 0.97 -17.70 -4.74
C SER A 442 1.68 -17.79 -6.08
N VAL A 443 0.98 -18.36 -7.09
CA VAL A 443 1.48 -18.35 -8.48
C VAL A 443 1.74 -16.92 -8.95
N MET A 444 0.88 -15.99 -8.55
CA MET A 444 1.01 -14.58 -8.90
C MET A 444 2.29 -13.97 -8.36
N GLN A 445 2.64 -14.27 -7.09
CA GLN A 445 3.89 -13.86 -6.48
C GLN A 445 5.11 -14.34 -7.26
N LYS A 446 5.09 -15.57 -7.72
CA LYS A 446 6.15 -16.15 -8.56
C LYS A 446 6.30 -15.42 -9.90
N LEU A 447 5.17 -15.07 -10.53
CA LEU A 447 5.16 -14.32 -11.79
C LEU A 447 5.73 -12.92 -11.61
N ASN A 448 5.37 -12.25 -10.51
CA ASN A 448 5.89 -10.92 -10.19
C ASN A 448 7.40 -10.94 -9.92
N ILE A 449 7.88 -11.92 -9.15
CA ILE A 449 9.33 -12.11 -8.94
C ILE A 449 10.07 -12.26 -10.27
N LEU A 450 9.56 -13.09 -11.18
CA LEU A 450 10.19 -13.30 -12.49
C LEU A 450 10.16 -12.04 -13.36
N ARG A 451 9.08 -11.28 -13.29
CA ARG A 451 8.95 -10.01 -13.98
C ARG A 451 9.96 -8.99 -13.46
N ASP A 452 10.07 -8.84 -12.13
CA ASP A 452 11.01 -7.90 -11.52
C ASP A 452 12.48 -8.29 -11.83
N LEU A 453 12.77 -9.57 -11.89
CA LEU A 453 14.07 -10.09 -12.35
C LEU A 453 14.34 -9.79 -13.84
N SER A 454 13.28 -9.80 -14.67
CA SER A 454 13.41 -9.43 -16.09
C SER A 454 13.74 -7.95 -16.29
N ILE A 455 13.36 -7.07 -15.34
CA ILE A 455 13.77 -5.65 -15.39
C ILE A 455 15.27 -5.49 -15.20
N ILE A 456 15.90 -6.34 -14.39
CA ILE A 456 17.38 -6.33 -14.21
C ILE A 456 18.08 -6.64 -15.52
N SER A 457 17.59 -7.64 -16.27
CA SER A 457 18.17 -7.99 -17.57
C SER A 457 18.00 -6.91 -18.64
N TYR A 458 17.19 -5.88 -18.39
CA TYR A 458 16.96 -4.74 -19.31
C TYR A 458 17.73 -3.47 -18.91
N ALA A 459 18.50 -3.52 -17.82
CA ALA A 459 19.14 -2.34 -17.21
C ALA A 459 20.12 -1.62 -18.15
N ASP A 460 20.74 -2.35 -19.08
CA ASP A 460 21.65 -1.80 -20.11
C ASP A 460 20.95 -1.45 -21.43
N GLY A 461 19.61 -1.72 -21.53
CA GLY A 461 18.77 -1.44 -22.71
C GLY A 461 18.73 -2.59 -23.74
N SER A 462 19.33 -3.75 -23.45
CA SER A 462 19.27 -4.96 -24.27
C SER A 462 19.23 -6.20 -23.40
N ILE A 463 18.55 -7.26 -23.85
CA ILE A 463 18.60 -8.57 -23.19
C ILE A 463 19.38 -9.51 -24.10
N ASP A 464 20.39 -10.16 -23.54
CA ASP A 464 21.14 -11.15 -24.30
C ASP A 464 20.63 -12.58 -24.08
N ALA A 465 21.06 -13.53 -24.94
CA ALA A 465 20.58 -14.91 -24.89
C ALA A 465 21.01 -15.64 -23.60
N ALA A 466 22.11 -15.27 -22.98
CA ALA A 466 22.60 -15.90 -21.75
C ALA A 466 21.76 -15.47 -20.56
N GLU A 467 21.33 -14.22 -20.50
CA GLU A 467 20.41 -13.70 -19.47
C GLU A 467 19.02 -14.34 -19.57
N VAL A 468 18.51 -14.49 -20.82
CA VAL A 468 17.25 -15.21 -21.08
C VAL A 468 17.30 -16.64 -20.57
N ASP A 469 18.43 -17.34 -20.79
CA ASP A 469 18.61 -18.71 -20.30
C ASP A 469 18.61 -18.79 -18.77
N VAL A 470 19.14 -17.79 -18.07
CA VAL A 470 19.06 -17.70 -16.61
C VAL A 470 17.61 -17.47 -16.17
N LEU A 471 16.89 -16.53 -16.82
CA LEU A 471 15.47 -16.29 -16.53
C LEU A 471 14.60 -17.54 -16.76
N TYR A 472 14.83 -18.30 -17.81
CA TYR A 472 14.16 -19.57 -18.04
C TYR A 472 14.44 -20.58 -16.93
N ASN A 473 15.69 -20.64 -16.44
CA ASN A 473 16.04 -21.52 -15.34
C ASN A 473 15.34 -21.12 -14.04
N LEU A 474 15.30 -19.82 -13.71
CA LEU A 474 14.57 -19.31 -12.53
C LEU A 474 13.08 -19.59 -12.64
N ALA A 475 12.46 -19.38 -13.82
CA ALA A 475 11.06 -19.71 -14.06
C ALA A 475 10.77 -21.20 -13.79
N ARG A 476 11.63 -22.11 -14.29
CA ARG A 476 11.49 -23.56 -14.05
C ARG A 476 11.61 -23.91 -12.56
N GLN A 477 12.50 -23.25 -11.80
CA GLN A 477 12.65 -23.49 -10.36
C GLN A 477 11.38 -23.07 -9.60
N LEU A 478 10.69 -22.02 -10.04
CA LEU A 478 9.43 -21.55 -9.47
C LEU A 478 8.19 -22.28 -10.05
N TYR A 479 8.38 -23.33 -10.89
CA TYR A 479 7.33 -24.08 -11.57
C TYR A 479 6.46 -23.22 -12.51
N ILE A 480 7.04 -22.15 -13.08
CA ILE A 480 6.41 -21.27 -14.07
C ILE A 480 6.87 -21.69 -15.48
N LYS A 481 5.96 -21.60 -16.44
CA LYS A 481 6.26 -21.87 -17.85
C LYS A 481 7.14 -20.79 -18.45
N THR A 482 8.12 -21.20 -19.26
CA THR A 482 9.09 -20.26 -19.88
C THR A 482 8.45 -19.31 -20.89
N GLU A 483 7.29 -19.65 -21.46
CA GLU A 483 6.51 -18.79 -22.35
C GLU A 483 6.10 -17.47 -21.68
N PHE A 484 6.04 -17.44 -20.35
CA PHE A 484 5.81 -16.21 -19.58
C PHE A 484 6.98 -15.23 -19.75
N ILE A 485 8.21 -15.72 -19.69
CA ILE A 485 9.42 -14.90 -19.92
C ILE A 485 9.46 -14.37 -21.36
N ASP A 486 9.13 -15.23 -22.35
CA ASP A 486 9.04 -14.80 -23.77
C ASP A 486 8.09 -13.63 -23.95
N ARG A 487 6.96 -13.67 -23.24
CA ARG A 487 5.95 -12.60 -23.29
C ARG A 487 6.47 -11.30 -22.68
N ILE A 488 7.08 -11.36 -21.49
CA ILE A 488 7.66 -10.16 -20.84
C ILE A 488 8.70 -9.51 -21.75
N ILE A 489 9.58 -10.32 -22.36
CA ILE A 489 10.63 -9.81 -23.25
C ILE A 489 10.02 -9.19 -24.51
N SER A 490 9.00 -9.81 -25.09
CA SER A 490 8.28 -9.28 -26.26
C SER A 490 7.61 -7.95 -25.96
N ASP A 491 6.92 -7.85 -24.83
CA ASP A 491 6.24 -6.62 -24.38
C ASP A 491 7.24 -5.50 -24.12
N ALA A 492 8.40 -5.80 -23.51
CA ALA A 492 9.46 -4.85 -23.26
C ALA A 492 10.13 -4.33 -24.54
N GLN A 493 10.19 -5.16 -25.60
CA GLN A 493 10.75 -4.78 -26.91
C GLN A 493 9.77 -4.04 -27.81
N GLY A 494 8.48 -3.91 -27.41
CA GLY A 494 7.44 -3.25 -28.21
C GLY A 494 7.15 -3.98 -29.53
N VAL A 495 7.34 -5.28 -29.57
CA VAL A 495 7.02 -6.12 -30.74
C VAL A 495 5.62 -6.68 -30.49
N ASP A 496 4.59 -6.07 -31.15
CA ASP A 496 3.23 -6.59 -31.26
C ASP A 496 3.17 -7.90 -32.11
#